data_80b1e0b6a60efcdcc775a585c154412e
#
_entry.id   80b1e0b6a60efcdcc775a585c154412e
#
_cell.length_a   1.000
_cell.length_b   1.000
_cell.length_c   1.000
_cell.angle_alpha   90.00
_cell.angle_beta   90.00
_cell.angle_gamma   90.00
#
_symmetry.space_group_name_H-M   'P 1'
#
loop_
_entity.id
_entity.type
_entity.pdbx_description
1 polymer ?
#
loop_
_entity_poly.entity_id
_entity_poly.type
_entity_poly.pdbx_seq_one_letter_code
_entity_poly.pdbx_strand_id
1 'polypeptide(L)'
;MRYSPRAENRLARALMLLFIALGILCFSFTIPQPAYRGLWTACATVFLMSGVFVYARYIGISFTYEIARRGYPPAEDGMEYAAASPANVTALPPHMLDFTVRKTQGRRSVTDARLGLDELAYFDLYPRKGGKEREVHKKYPEMKLFNYTASMIPERAYIAVFVDGDGNAAGLILEPDAAMASYLSRIAGELIQ
;
A
#
# COMPACT_ATOMS: atom_id res chain seq x y z
N MET A 1 -15.58 7.47 -5.02
CA MET A 1 -14.35 7.59 -5.86
C MET A 1 -13.52 6.36 -5.64
N ARG A 2 -13.10 5.65 -6.70
CA ARG A 2 -12.35 4.40 -6.58
C ARG A 2 -11.13 4.44 -7.50
N TYR A 3 -9.97 4.06 -6.99
CA TYR A 3 -8.71 4.00 -7.73
C TYR A 3 -7.91 2.75 -7.38
N SER A 4 -7.42 2.05 -8.39
CA SER A 4 -6.52 0.89 -8.23
C SER A 4 -5.21 1.21 -8.94
N PRO A 5 -4.12 1.45 -8.21
CA PRO A 5 -2.82 1.71 -8.82
C PRO A 5 -2.37 0.50 -9.63
N ARG A 6 -2.01 0.74 -10.89
CA ARG A 6 -1.39 -0.31 -11.73
C ARG A 6 0.07 -0.41 -11.35
N ALA A 7 0.43 -1.48 -10.66
CA ALA A 7 1.81 -1.76 -10.33
C ALA A 7 2.62 -2.08 -11.59
N GLU A 8 3.41 -1.14 -12.08
CA GLU A 8 4.50 -1.44 -13.03
C GLU A 8 5.67 -2.11 -12.30
N ASN A 9 5.47 -3.35 -11.90
CA ASN A 9 6.46 -4.09 -11.08
C ASN A 9 7.54 -4.78 -11.93
N ARG A 10 8.05 -4.11 -13.00
CA ARG A 10 9.14 -4.64 -13.84
C ARG A 10 10.37 -4.96 -12.98
N LEU A 11 10.73 -4.06 -12.06
CA LEU A 11 11.85 -4.28 -11.15
C LEU A 11 11.59 -5.45 -10.20
N ALA A 12 10.40 -5.54 -9.61
CA ALA A 12 10.05 -6.65 -8.73
C ALA A 12 10.09 -8.00 -9.46
N ARG A 13 9.60 -8.05 -10.71
CA ARG A 13 9.70 -9.25 -11.55
C ARG A 13 11.15 -9.62 -11.86
N ALA A 14 11.98 -8.64 -12.22
CA ALA A 14 13.40 -8.88 -12.48
C ALA A 14 14.14 -9.39 -11.24
N LEU A 15 13.91 -8.78 -10.07
CA LEU A 15 14.49 -9.23 -8.80
C LEU A 15 14.00 -10.63 -8.40
N MET A 16 12.72 -10.92 -8.56
CA MET A 16 12.18 -12.26 -8.31
C MET A 16 12.89 -13.31 -9.19
N LEU A 17 12.99 -13.05 -10.49
CA LEU A 17 13.66 -13.96 -11.42
C LEU A 17 15.16 -14.12 -11.09
N LEU A 18 15.83 -13.02 -10.73
CA LEU A 18 17.23 -13.06 -10.30
C LEU A 18 17.42 -13.93 -9.05
N PHE A 19 16.57 -13.77 -8.04
CA PHE A 19 16.66 -14.58 -6.82
C PHE A 19 16.36 -16.05 -7.09
N ILE A 20 15.39 -16.38 -7.94
CA ILE A 20 15.12 -17.76 -8.35
C ILE A 20 16.33 -18.34 -9.08
N ALA A 21 16.92 -17.61 -10.04
CA ALA A 21 18.09 -18.05 -10.78
C ALA A 21 19.31 -18.30 -9.87
N LEU A 22 19.57 -17.38 -8.92
CA LEU A 22 20.64 -17.54 -7.93
C LEU A 22 20.37 -18.74 -7.00
N GLY A 23 19.13 -18.94 -6.59
CA GLY A 23 18.74 -20.10 -5.79
C GLY A 23 19.01 -21.42 -6.51
N ILE A 24 18.60 -21.53 -7.79
CA ILE A 24 18.88 -22.71 -8.63
C ILE A 24 20.38 -22.91 -8.82
N LEU A 25 21.13 -21.82 -9.07
CA LEU A 25 22.58 -21.88 -9.22
C LEU A 25 23.26 -22.40 -7.94
N CYS A 26 22.92 -21.85 -6.78
CA CYS A 26 23.45 -22.33 -5.50
C CYS A 26 23.12 -23.81 -5.27
N PHE A 27 21.88 -24.22 -5.61
CA PHE A 27 21.48 -25.62 -5.49
C PHE A 27 22.30 -26.54 -6.40
N SER A 28 22.64 -26.09 -7.62
CA SER A 28 23.49 -26.85 -8.56
C SER A 28 24.90 -27.16 -8.01
N PHE A 29 25.44 -26.28 -7.16
CA PHE A 29 26.74 -26.50 -6.52
C PHE A 29 26.74 -27.51 -5.37
N THR A 30 25.57 -27.92 -4.89
CA THR A 30 25.48 -28.93 -3.81
C THR A 30 25.99 -30.30 -4.23
N ILE A 31 25.96 -30.62 -5.53
CA ILE A 31 26.39 -31.93 -6.08
C ILE A 31 27.93 -31.98 -6.22
N PRO A 32 28.58 -31.02 -6.94
CA PRO A 32 30.02 -31.09 -7.18
C PRO A 32 30.90 -30.75 -5.94
N GLN A 33 30.31 -30.11 -4.91
CA GLN A 33 31.02 -29.67 -3.71
C GLN A 33 30.42 -30.21 -2.42
N PRO A 34 30.53 -31.52 -2.14
CA PRO A 34 29.88 -32.13 -0.97
C PRO A 34 30.36 -31.57 0.38
N ALA A 35 31.60 -31.10 0.47
CA ALA A 35 32.16 -30.49 1.68
C ALA A 35 31.44 -29.20 2.11
N TYR A 36 30.89 -28.46 1.16
CA TYR A 36 30.16 -27.20 1.40
C TYR A 36 28.65 -27.33 1.15
N ARG A 37 28.12 -28.54 1.07
CA ARG A 37 26.72 -28.81 0.76
C ARG A 37 25.75 -28.04 1.65
N GLY A 38 26.01 -27.97 2.96
CA GLY A 38 25.17 -27.25 3.91
C GLY A 38 25.12 -25.75 3.61
N LEU A 39 26.27 -25.15 3.27
CA LEU A 39 26.34 -23.73 2.92
C LEU A 39 25.57 -23.44 1.63
N TRP A 40 25.78 -24.23 0.56
CA TRP A 40 25.07 -24.02 -0.70
C TRP A 40 23.57 -24.20 -0.57
N THR A 41 23.12 -25.18 0.22
CA THR A 41 21.69 -25.38 0.50
C THR A 41 21.09 -24.21 1.26
N ALA A 42 21.81 -23.69 2.26
CA ALA A 42 21.36 -22.52 3.01
C ALA A 42 21.24 -21.28 2.11
N CYS A 43 22.26 -21.00 1.27
CA CYS A 43 22.20 -19.91 0.30
C CYS A 43 21.03 -20.06 -0.69
N ALA A 44 20.83 -21.26 -1.24
CA ALA A 44 19.73 -21.55 -2.14
C ALA A 44 18.38 -21.26 -1.49
N THR A 45 18.20 -21.69 -0.23
CA THR A 45 16.98 -21.48 0.53
C THR A 45 16.72 -19.97 0.74
N VAL A 46 17.74 -19.21 1.15
CA VAL A 46 17.62 -17.75 1.35
C VAL A 46 17.22 -17.04 0.06
N PHE A 47 17.85 -17.36 -1.07
CA PHE A 47 17.50 -16.75 -2.35
C PHE A 47 16.08 -17.12 -2.80
N LEU A 48 15.68 -18.38 -2.72
CA LEU A 48 14.33 -18.80 -3.09
C LEU A 48 13.25 -18.14 -2.21
N MET A 49 13.48 -18.08 -0.89
CA MET A 49 12.56 -17.40 0.03
C MET A 49 12.47 -15.89 -0.26
N SER A 50 13.60 -15.26 -0.61
CA SER A 50 13.60 -13.85 -1.02
C SER A 50 12.79 -13.63 -2.30
N GLY A 51 12.89 -14.53 -3.28
CA GLY A 51 12.06 -14.50 -4.49
C GLY A 51 10.57 -14.64 -4.19
N VAL A 52 10.20 -15.59 -3.33
CA VAL A 52 8.82 -15.77 -2.86
C VAL A 52 8.30 -14.53 -2.13
N PHE A 53 9.13 -13.92 -1.27
CA PHE A 53 8.76 -12.70 -0.57
C PHE A 53 8.48 -11.54 -1.53
N VAL A 54 9.36 -11.32 -2.52
CA VAL A 54 9.16 -10.28 -3.54
C VAL A 54 7.88 -10.53 -4.34
N TYR A 55 7.63 -11.78 -4.72
CA TYR A 55 6.38 -12.16 -5.39
C TYR A 55 5.16 -11.85 -4.53
N ALA A 56 5.13 -12.37 -3.31
CA ALA A 56 3.98 -12.23 -2.41
C ALA A 56 3.66 -10.76 -2.09
N ARG A 57 4.69 -9.91 -1.93
CA ARG A 57 4.50 -8.52 -1.53
C ARG A 57 4.18 -7.56 -2.68
N TYR A 58 4.78 -7.77 -3.87
CA TYR A 58 4.73 -6.79 -4.95
C TYR A 58 4.03 -7.28 -6.23
N ILE A 59 3.86 -8.59 -6.40
CA ILE A 59 3.23 -9.15 -7.61
C ILE A 59 1.89 -9.80 -7.28
N GLY A 60 1.82 -10.53 -6.16
CA GLY A 60 0.63 -11.28 -5.76
C GLY A 60 -0.44 -10.44 -5.07
N ILE A 61 -0.15 -9.19 -4.71
CA ILE A 61 -1.08 -8.29 -4.01
C ILE A 61 -1.35 -7.06 -4.86
N SER A 62 -2.60 -6.63 -4.91
CA SER A 62 -3.00 -5.33 -5.42
C SER A 62 -3.79 -4.58 -4.36
N PHE A 63 -3.71 -3.26 -4.40
CA PHE A 63 -4.47 -2.38 -3.53
C PHE A 63 -5.50 -1.60 -4.34
N THR A 64 -6.63 -1.32 -3.70
CA THR A 64 -7.67 -0.44 -4.25
C THR A 64 -8.01 0.57 -3.16
N TYR A 65 -7.95 1.85 -3.51
CA TYR A 65 -8.37 2.93 -2.64
C TYR A 65 -9.77 3.36 -3.03
N GLU A 66 -10.64 3.51 -2.05
CA GLU A 66 -12.02 3.87 -2.27
C GLU A 66 -12.44 4.95 -1.28
N ILE A 67 -13.10 6.00 -1.78
CA ILE A 67 -13.80 6.99 -0.98
C ILE A 67 -15.27 6.80 -1.25
N ALA A 68 -16.02 6.44 -0.21
CA ALA A 68 -17.44 6.13 -0.27
C ALA A 68 -18.18 6.78 0.90
N ARG A 69 -19.49 6.84 0.80
CA ARG A 69 -20.35 7.34 1.89
C ARG A 69 -20.23 6.41 3.10
N ARG A 70 -20.12 7.01 4.29
CA ARG A 70 -20.07 6.29 5.58
C ARG A 70 -21.31 5.42 5.75
N GLY A 71 -21.10 4.18 6.21
CA GLY A 71 -22.18 3.19 6.39
C GLY A 71 -22.54 2.37 5.15
N TYR A 72 -22.01 2.70 3.96
CA TYR A 72 -22.15 1.81 2.82
C TYR A 72 -21.18 0.61 2.92
N PRO A 73 -21.66 -0.62 2.68
CA PRO A 73 -20.76 -1.75 2.58
C PRO A 73 -19.79 -1.51 1.42
N PRO A 74 -18.51 -1.86 1.57
CA PRO A 74 -17.57 -1.79 0.46
C PRO A 74 -18.08 -2.67 -0.68
N ALA A 75 -17.98 -2.19 -1.93
CA ALA A 75 -18.44 -2.93 -3.09
C ALA A 75 -17.79 -4.31 -3.13
N GLU A 76 -18.59 -5.38 -3.04
CA GLU A 76 -18.10 -6.74 -3.26
C GLU A 76 -17.71 -6.92 -4.73
N ASP A 77 -16.70 -7.76 -5.00
CA ASP A 77 -16.24 -8.01 -6.35
C ASP A 77 -17.40 -8.55 -7.23
N GLY A 78 -17.75 -7.81 -8.26
CA GLY A 78 -18.80 -8.15 -9.23
C GLY A 78 -20.12 -7.42 -9.08
N MET A 79 -20.39 -6.74 -7.97
CA MET A 79 -21.46 -5.77 -7.88
C MET A 79 -20.87 -4.36 -8.09
N GLU A 80 -20.98 -3.87 -9.30
CA GLU A 80 -20.89 -2.45 -9.58
C GLU A 80 -22.14 -1.82 -8.97
N TYR A 81 -22.08 -1.58 -7.62
CA TYR A 81 -23.08 -0.71 -7.06
C TYR A 81 -23.00 0.58 -7.88
N ALA A 82 -24.15 1.05 -8.36
CA ALA A 82 -24.34 2.41 -8.83
C ALA A 82 -24.08 3.38 -7.65
N ALA A 83 -22.98 3.11 -6.95
CA ALA A 83 -22.40 3.90 -5.89
C ALA A 83 -22.14 5.25 -6.48
N ALA A 84 -22.77 6.21 -5.90
CA ALA A 84 -22.67 7.64 -6.09
C ALA A 84 -21.63 8.01 -7.16
N SER A 85 -22.12 8.48 -8.31
CA SER A 85 -21.28 9.04 -9.38
C SER A 85 -20.12 9.81 -8.73
N PRO A 86 -18.87 9.72 -9.21
CA PRO A 86 -17.72 10.45 -8.64
C PRO A 86 -18.05 11.92 -8.29
N ALA A 87 -18.91 12.53 -9.07
CA ALA A 87 -19.42 13.89 -8.85
C ALA A 87 -20.22 14.04 -7.52
N ASN A 88 -20.91 13.01 -7.06
CA ASN A 88 -21.73 13.11 -5.85
C ASN A 88 -20.90 12.90 -4.56
N VAL A 89 -19.80 12.15 -4.62
CA VAL A 89 -18.92 11.91 -3.45
C VAL A 89 -18.16 13.18 -3.07
N THR A 90 -17.68 13.93 -4.07
CA THR A 90 -16.93 15.18 -3.83
C THR A 90 -17.77 16.34 -3.30
N ALA A 91 -19.10 16.24 -3.39
CA ALA A 91 -20.03 17.22 -2.85
C ALA A 91 -20.46 16.94 -1.40
N LEU A 92 -20.14 15.76 -0.85
CA LEU A 92 -20.47 15.38 0.51
C LEU A 92 -19.42 15.92 1.51
N PRO A 93 -19.84 16.32 2.71
CA PRO A 93 -18.92 16.74 3.74
C PRO A 93 -18.06 15.56 4.26
N PRO A 94 -16.80 15.82 4.71
CA PRO A 94 -15.85 14.77 5.11
C PRO A 94 -16.38 13.78 6.15
N HIS A 95 -17.17 14.24 7.13
CA HIS A 95 -17.73 13.38 8.19
C HIS A 95 -18.74 12.33 7.68
N MET A 96 -19.25 12.47 6.44
CA MET A 96 -20.13 11.50 5.79
C MET A 96 -19.38 10.51 4.90
N LEU A 97 -18.05 10.58 4.85
CA LEU A 97 -17.22 9.82 3.95
C LEU A 97 -16.21 8.94 4.71
N ASP A 98 -16.01 7.73 4.20
CA ASP A 98 -14.95 6.83 4.64
C ASP A 98 -13.93 6.65 3.52
N PHE A 99 -12.66 6.63 3.92
CA PHE A 99 -11.53 6.19 3.10
C PHE A 99 -11.27 4.72 3.40
N THR A 100 -11.29 3.89 2.37
CA THR A 100 -11.15 2.45 2.50
C THR A 100 -9.97 1.97 1.64
N VAL A 101 -9.09 1.17 2.22
CA VAL A 101 -8.04 0.43 1.49
C VAL A 101 -8.44 -1.02 1.42
N ARG A 102 -8.58 -1.54 0.21
CA ARG A 102 -8.84 -2.96 -0.04
C ARG A 102 -7.58 -3.62 -0.58
N LYS A 103 -7.25 -4.75 0.00
CA LYS A 103 -6.16 -5.61 -0.41
C LYS A 103 -6.75 -6.80 -1.16
N THR A 104 -6.34 -6.99 -2.42
CA THR A 104 -6.75 -8.13 -3.23
C THR A 104 -5.57 -9.06 -3.45
N GLN A 105 -5.76 -10.34 -3.16
CA GLN A 105 -4.78 -11.39 -3.37
C GLN A 105 -5.44 -12.56 -4.13
N GLY A 106 -5.09 -12.73 -5.38
CA GLY A 106 -5.74 -13.66 -6.27
C GLY A 106 -7.23 -13.32 -6.44
N ARG A 107 -8.12 -14.23 -6.00
CA ARG A 107 -9.59 -14.04 -6.04
C ARG A 107 -10.19 -13.48 -4.74
N ARG A 108 -9.38 -13.26 -3.71
CA ARG A 108 -9.86 -12.77 -2.41
C ARG A 108 -9.58 -11.29 -2.29
N SER A 109 -10.59 -10.52 -1.94
CA SER A 109 -10.48 -9.10 -1.62
C SER A 109 -10.91 -8.89 -0.16
N VAL A 110 -10.08 -8.21 0.61
CA VAL A 110 -10.32 -7.93 2.03
C VAL A 110 -10.13 -6.45 2.27
N THR A 111 -11.03 -5.85 3.05
CA THR A 111 -10.84 -4.48 3.54
C THR A 111 -9.76 -4.52 4.63
N ASP A 112 -8.65 -3.86 4.38
CA ASP A 112 -7.47 -3.84 5.27
C ASP A 112 -7.48 -2.60 6.17
N ALA A 113 -8.00 -1.48 5.68
CA ALA A 113 -8.21 -0.26 6.46
C ALA A 113 -9.52 0.42 6.06
N ARG A 114 -10.25 0.99 7.04
CA ARG A 114 -11.40 1.85 6.85
C ARG A 114 -11.36 2.97 7.87
N LEU A 115 -11.26 4.21 7.40
CA LEU A 115 -10.99 5.39 8.21
C LEU A 115 -11.94 6.51 7.79
N GLY A 116 -12.44 7.29 8.73
CA GLY A 116 -13.25 8.46 8.44
C GLY A 116 -12.44 9.56 7.76
N LEU A 117 -12.97 10.21 6.73
CA LEU A 117 -12.25 11.32 6.10
C LEU A 117 -12.20 12.57 6.99
N ASP A 118 -13.08 12.68 7.97
CA ASP A 118 -13.04 13.68 9.03
C ASP A 118 -11.87 13.50 10.03
N GLU A 119 -11.27 12.30 10.05
CA GLU A 119 -10.09 11.96 10.86
C GLU A 119 -8.77 12.27 10.13
N LEU A 120 -8.81 12.73 8.88
CA LEU A 120 -7.61 13.02 8.08
C LEU A 120 -6.90 14.28 8.58
N ALA A 121 -5.87 14.10 9.42
CA ALA A 121 -5.14 15.20 10.05
C ALA A 121 -3.94 15.70 9.23
N TYR A 122 -3.45 14.91 8.26
CA TYR A 122 -2.30 15.30 7.44
C TYR A 122 -2.30 14.51 6.13
N PHE A 123 -1.97 15.20 5.02
CA PHE A 123 -1.77 14.58 3.71
C PHE A 123 -0.70 15.35 2.94
N ASP A 124 0.38 14.68 2.55
CA ASP A 124 1.45 15.29 1.75
C ASP A 124 2.24 14.26 0.96
N LEU A 125 3.05 14.75 0.00
CA LEU A 125 3.95 13.93 -0.78
C LEU A 125 4.99 13.26 0.12
N TYR A 126 5.17 11.96 -0.04
CA TYR A 126 6.16 11.18 0.69
C TYR A 126 7.44 11.04 -0.14
N PRO A 127 8.48 11.86 0.08
CA PRO A 127 9.68 11.81 -0.73
C PRO A 127 10.50 10.56 -0.39
N ARG A 128 11.04 9.94 -1.42
CA ARG A 128 11.90 8.75 -1.35
C ARG A 128 13.16 8.92 -0.48
N LYS A 129 13.66 10.14 -0.34
CA LYS A 129 14.85 10.46 0.48
C LYS A 129 14.40 11.20 1.73
N GLY A 130 14.45 10.50 2.84
CA GLY A 130 13.91 10.82 4.14
C GLY A 130 14.19 12.21 4.70
N GLY A 131 13.18 12.73 5.27
CA GLY A 131 13.07 13.97 6.04
C GLY A 131 11.67 14.03 6.60
N LYS A 132 10.67 13.91 5.75
CA LYS A 132 9.24 14.01 6.12
C LYS A 132 8.76 12.91 7.07
N GLU A 133 9.28 11.69 6.98
CA GLU A 133 8.94 10.63 7.94
C GLU A 133 9.29 11.04 9.37
N ARG A 134 10.48 11.63 9.57
CA ARG A 134 10.90 12.14 10.89
C ARG A 134 10.06 13.32 11.34
N GLU A 135 9.65 14.20 10.43
CA GLU A 135 8.79 15.34 10.75
C GLU A 135 7.40 14.87 11.17
N VAL A 136 6.83 13.93 10.42
CA VAL A 136 5.52 13.34 10.72
C VAL A 136 5.58 12.56 12.04
N HIS A 137 6.63 11.77 12.28
CA HIS A 137 6.82 11.07 13.56
C HIS A 137 7.06 12.01 14.75
N LYS A 138 7.66 13.20 14.54
CA LYS A 138 7.74 14.21 15.61
C LYS A 138 6.37 14.77 15.99
N LYS A 139 5.48 14.93 14.99
CA LYS A 139 4.13 15.44 15.22
C LYS A 139 3.18 14.35 15.76
N TYR A 140 3.42 13.08 15.36
CA TYR A 140 2.61 11.92 15.74
C TYR A 140 3.52 10.78 16.21
N PRO A 141 4.08 10.85 17.45
CA PRO A 141 5.14 9.93 17.90
C PRO A 141 4.69 8.47 18.04
N GLU A 142 3.43 8.22 18.32
CA GLU A 142 2.86 6.86 18.49
C GLU A 142 2.18 6.34 17.22
N MET A 143 2.34 7.04 16.10
CA MET A 143 1.74 6.67 14.83
C MET A 143 2.22 5.31 14.33
N LYS A 144 1.28 4.42 14.02
CA LYS A 144 1.55 3.17 13.29
C LYS A 144 1.53 3.46 11.79
N LEU A 145 2.64 3.14 11.11
CA LEU A 145 2.79 3.37 9.67
C LEU A 145 2.50 2.09 8.88
N PHE A 146 1.54 2.18 7.95
CA PHE A 146 1.14 1.10 7.06
C PHE A 146 1.51 1.46 5.61
N ASN A 147 2.15 0.52 4.91
CA ASN A 147 2.54 0.72 3.52
C ASN A 147 1.58 -0.02 2.57
N TYR A 148 0.78 0.75 1.85
CA TYR A 148 -0.19 0.27 0.86
C TYR A 148 0.21 0.61 -0.58
N THR A 149 1.47 0.94 -0.84
CA THR A 149 1.94 1.15 -2.21
C THR A 149 1.89 -0.16 -3.01
N ALA A 150 1.41 -0.08 -4.23
CA ALA A 150 1.38 -1.21 -5.15
C ALA A 150 2.74 -1.45 -5.79
N SER A 151 3.50 -0.38 -6.04
CA SER A 151 4.82 -0.42 -6.67
C SER A 151 5.93 -0.61 -5.65
N MET A 152 6.96 -1.39 -6.00
CA MET A 152 8.17 -1.51 -5.18
C MET A 152 8.91 -0.16 -5.04
N ILE A 153 8.86 0.62 -6.10
CA ILE A 153 9.43 1.95 -6.18
C ILE A 153 8.36 2.84 -6.80
N PRO A 154 7.46 3.44 -5.98
CA PRO A 154 6.43 4.32 -6.50
C PRO A 154 7.04 5.59 -7.10
N GLU A 155 6.51 6.05 -8.24
CA GLU A 155 6.90 7.34 -8.81
C GLU A 155 6.49 8.49 -7.90
N ARG A 156 5.27 8.41 -7.36
CA ARG A 156 4.71 9.35 -6.41
C ARG A 156 4.01 8.58 -5.30
N ALA A 157 4.56 8.64 -4.11
CA ALA A 157 3.89 8.18 -2.90
C ALA A 157 3.46 9.38 -2.06
N TYR A 158 2.39 9.20 -1.31
CA TYR A 158 1.85 10.20 -0.38
C TYR A 158 1.73 9.56 1.00
N ILE A 159 1.89 10.36 2.04
CA ILE A 159 1.59 9.97 3.41
C ILE A 159 0.28 10.63 3.83
N ALA A 160 -0.66 9.83 4.28
CA ALA A 160 -1.90 10.27 4.91
C ALA A 160 -1.87 9.87 6.38
N VAL A 161 -2.14 10.80 7.29
CA VAL A 161 -2.26 10.51 8.73
C VAL A 161 -3.70 10.75 9.15
N PHE A 162 -4.29 9.74 9.72
CA PHE A 162 -5.62 9.78 10.31
C PHE A 162 -5.48 9.74 11.83
N VAL A 163 -6.24 10.57 12.52
CA VAL A 163 -6.27 10.65 13.99
C VAL A 163 -7.69 10.44 14.44
N ASP A 164 -7.92 9.37 15.20
CA ASP A 164 -9.25 9.06 15.73
C ASP A 164 -9.64 9.99 16.89
N GLY A 165 -10.89 9.89 17.36
CA GLY A 165 -11.39 10.71 18.47
C GLY A 165 -10.66 10.50 19.81
N ASP A 166 -9.92 9.38 19.95
CA ASP A 166 -9.12 9.06 21.14
C ASP A 166 -7.66 9.54 21.00
N GLY A 167 -7.30 10.14 19.87
CA GLY A 167 -5.96 10.66 19.60
C GLY A 167 -4.97 9.63 19.06
N ASN A 168 -5.41 8.39 18.74
CA ASN A 168 -4.53 7.41 18.11
C ASN A 168 -4.30 7.78 16.65
N ALA A 169 -3.03 7.75 16.23
CA ALA A 169 -2.66 8.11 14.87
C ALA A 169 -2.31 6.88 14.03
N ALA A 170 -2.86 6.82 12.81
CA ALA A 170 -2.54 5.84 11.79
C ALA A 170 -1.99 6.53 10.54
N GLY A 171 -0.76 6.21 10.15
CA GLY A 171 -0.13 6.70 8.93
C GLY A 171 -0.23 5.69 7.79
N LEU A 172 -0.71 6.13 6.64
CA LEU A 172 -0.82 5.31 5.44
C LEU A 172 0.08 5.86 4.35
N ILE A 173 0.94 5.03 3.78
CA ILE A 173 1.69 5.37 2.55
C ILE A 173 0.89 4.84 1.37
N LEU A 174 0.52 5.73 0.46
CA LEU A 174 -0.43 5.49 -0.64
C LEU A 174 0.16 5.90 -1.98
N GLU A 175 -0.35 5.34 -3.07
CA GLU A 175 -0.11 5.76 -4.48
C GLU A 175 -1.45 6.17 -5.12
N PRO A 176 -2.13 7.24 -4.68
CA PRO A 176 -3.36 7.70 -5.30
C PRO A 176 -3.10 8.31 -6.68
N ASP A 177 -4.13 8.35 -7.53
CA ASP A 177 -4.08 9.16 -8.75
C ASP A 177 -4.13 10.67 -8.43
N ALA A 178 -3.91 11.49 -9.44
CA ALA A 178 -3.88 12.93 -9.29
C ALA A 178 -5.23 13.50 -8.77
N ALA A 179 -6.35 12.90 -9.17
CA ALA A 179 -7.68 13.34 -8.76
C ALA A 179 -7.93 13.05 -7.27
N MET A 180 -7.61 11.83 -6.82
CA MET A 180 -7.73 11.43 -5.42
C MET A 180 -6.73 12.17 -4.53
N ALA A 181 -5.49 12.36 -5.00
CA ALA A 181 -4.47 13.11 -4.28
C ALA A 181 -4.89 14.58 -4.07
N SER A 182 -5.40 15.24 -5.12
CA SER A 182 -5.92 16.61 -5.02
C SER A 182 -7.11 16.70 -4.07
N TYR A 183 -8.00 15.73 -4.10
CA TYR A 183 -9.16 15.69 -3.21
C TYR A 183 -8.76 15.52 -1.73
N LEU A 184 -7.86 14.56 -1.43
CA LEU A 184 -7.36 14.34 -0.07
C LEU A 184 -6.56 15.55 0.45
N SER A 185 -5.75 16.18 -0.41
CA SER A 185 -4.99 17.39 -0.06
C SER A 185 -5.92 18.56 0.31
N ARG A 186 -7.02 18.73 -0.43
CA ARG A 186 -8.02 19.76 -0.11
C ARG A 186 -8.68 19.51 1.23
N ILE A 187 -9.14 18.27 1.52
CA ILE A 187 -9.75 17.92 2.80
C ILE A 187 -8.78 18.16 3.95
N ALA A 188 -7.53 17.69 3.85
CA ALA A 188 -6.52 17.92 4.87
C ALA A 188 -6.26 19.41 5.13
N GLY A 189 -6.32 20.25 4.07
CA GLY A 189 -6.20 21.71 4.21
C GLY A 189 -7.41 22.39 4.84
N GLU A 190 -8.62 21.88 4.60
CA GLU A 190 -9.86 22.41 5.18
C GLU A 190 -10.02 22.06 6.68
N LEU A 191 -9.49 20.92 7.12
CA LEU A 191 -9.58 20.46 8.51
C LEU A 191 -8.53 21.07 9.45
N ILE A 192 -7.49 21.72 8.90
CA ILE A 192 -6.40 22.36 9.67
C ILE A 192 -6.71 23.84 9.94
N GLN A 193 -7.72 24.44 9.31
CA GLN A 193 -8.20 25.81 9.56
C GLN A 193 -9.22 25.84 10.69
#